data_68f6ff9d302a1b5bc98c09c284fb62dc
#
_entry.id   68f6ff9d302a1b5bc98c09c284fb62dc
#
_cell.length_a   1.000
_cell.length_b   1.000
_cell.length_c   1.000
_cell.angle_alpha   90.00
_cell.angle_beta   90.00
_cell.angle_gamma   90.00
#
_symmetry.space_group_name_H-M   'P 1'
#
loop_
_entity.id
_entity.type
_entity.pdbx_description
1 polymer ?
#
loop_
_entity_poly.entity_id
_entity_poly.type
_entity_poly.pdbx_seq_one_letter_code
_entity_poly.pdbx_strand_id
1 'polypeptide(L)'
;MTRKNEPTPVVRLERVISAPPREVYRAWLDPDLLRRWMAPGGLTVDRAAVEARVGGSFRIWHMEAGAHVGGFECEIVELEPDTRIVFRWGFVGPERTAGPVHDSRLTITLRAAPGGATALTLVHERLDALAAALPHVAEKVELGWQLVLEKLAVVLASERDVDRNV
;
A
#
# COMPACT_ATOMS: atom_id res chain seq x y z
N MET A 1 4.74 32.62 18.21
CA MET A 1 4.93 31.20 18.28
C MET A 1 4.71 30.53 16.98
N THR A 2 5.78 30.21 16.39
CA THR A 2 5.81 29.85 14.98
C THR A 2 6.02 28.35 14.84
N ARG A 3 4.94 27.60 14.75
CA ARG A 3 4.97 26.24 14.23
C ARG A 3 4.81 26.19 12.72
N LYS A 4 5.07 27.32 12.05
CA LYS A 4 4.87 27.46 10.60
C LYS A 4 5.87 26.68 9.75
N ASN A 5 6.89 26.03 10.35
CA ASN A 5 7.97 25.38 9.62
C ASN A 5 8.22 23.93 10.05
N GLU A 6 7.26 23.29 10.72
CA GLU A 6 7.36 21.84 10.91
C GLU A 6 7.11 21.18 9.57
N PRO A 7 8.05 20.36 9.04
CA PRO A 7 7.81 19.68 7.78
C PRO A 7 6.62 18.74 7.93
N THR A 8 5.72 18.77 6.95
CA THR A 8 4.64 17.81 6.82
C THR A 8 5.24 16.40 6.86
N PRO A 9 4.74 15.48 7.71
CA PRO A 9 5.27 14.12 7.76
C PRO A 9 5.22 13.47 6.37
N VAL A 10 6.36 12.95 5.94
CA VAL A 10 6.49 12.21 4.69
C VAL A 10 7.17 10.88 5.00
N VAL A 11 6.58 9.79 4.55
CA VAL A 11 7.20 8.48 4.59
C VAL A 11 7.77 8.20 3.21
N ARG A 12 9.06 7.87 3.14
CA ARG A 12 9.72 7.47 1.91
C ARG A 12 10.49 6.19 2.14
N LEU A 13 10.15 5.15 1.39
CA LEU A 13 10.79 3.85 1.45
C LEU A 13 11.25 3.44 0.06
N GLU A 14 12.43 2.81 0.00
CA GLU A 14 12.96 2.25 -1.24
C GLU A 14 13.28 0.77 -1.02
N ARG A 15 12.88 -0.07 -1.96
CA ARG A 15 13.12 -1.51 -1.89
C ARG A 15 13.45 -2.05 -3.28
N VAL A 16 14.34 -3.02 -3.32
CA VAL A 16 14.58 -3.81 -4.53
C VAL A 16 13.79 -5.10 -4.39
N ILE A 17 12.88 -5.33 -5.32
CA ILE A 17 12.02 -6.51 -5.36
C ILE A 17 12.52 -7.44 -6.47
N SER A 18 12.70 -8.73 -6.15
CA SER A 18 13.21 -9.74 -7.09
C SER A 18 12.12 -10.22 -8.06
N ALA A 19 11.50 -9.28 -8.77
CA ALA A 19 10.49 -9.54 -9.78
C ALA A 19 10.49 -8.35 -10.76
N PRO A 20 10.11 -8.57 -12.04
CA PRO A 20 10.08 -7.47 -13.01
C PRO A 20 8.96 -6.47 -12.70
N PRO A 21 9.07 -5.21 -13.16
CA PRO A 21 8.08 -4.17 -12.88
C PRO A 21 6.63 -4.57 -13.22
N ARG A 22 6.41 -5.32 -14.27
CA ARG A 22 5.08 -5.80 -14.65
C ARG A 22 4.44 -6.65 -13.55
N GLU A 23 5.22 -7.54 -12.94
CA GLU A 23 4.72 -8.40 -11.87
C GLU A 23 4.48 -7.63 -10.58
N VAL A 24 5.36 -6.68 -10.26
CA VAL A 24 5.19 -5.81 -9.09
C VAL A 24 3.96 -4.93 -9.25
N TYR A 25 3.79 -4.32 -10.43
CA TYR A 25 2.61 -3.51 -10.76
C TYR A 25 1.32 -4.32 -10.60
N ARG A 26 1.29 -5.52 -11.14
CA ARG A 26 0.15 -6.44 -11.03
C ARG A 26 -0.16 -6.76 -9.56
N ALA A 27 0.86 -6.99 -8.74
CA ALA A 27 0.67 -7.34 -7.33
C ALA A 27 -0.06 -6.24 -6.55
N TRP A 28 0.11 -4.98 -6.93
CA TRP A 28 -0.57 -3.85 -6.30
C TRP A 28 -2.04 -3.71 -6.71
N LEU A 29 -2.46 -4.36 -7.78
CA LEU A 29 -3.81 -4.20 -8.34
C LEU A 29 -4.64 -5.48 -8.39
N ASP A 30 -4.02 -6.64 -8.22
CA ASP A 30 -4.70 -7.93 -8.24
C ASP A 30 -5.23 -8.27 -6.85
N PRO A 31 -6.57 -8.36 -6.67
CA PRO A 31 -7.17 -8.65 -5.36
C PRO A 31 -6.69 -9.96 -4.74
N ASP A 32 -6.46 -10.99 -5.54
CA ASP A 32 -6.00 -12.29 -5.04
C ASP A 32 -4.59 -12.20 -4.47
N LEU A 33 -3.71 -11.44 -5.11
CA LEU A 33 -2.37 -11.19 -4.59
C LEU A 33 -2.40 -10.27 -3.38
N LEU A 34 -3.19 -9.19 -3.41
CA LEU A 34 -3.32 -8.26 -2.29
C LEU A 34 -3.74 -8.96 -0.99
N ARG A 35 -4.59 -9.97 -1.08
CA ARG A 35 -4.99 -10.76 0.08
C ARG A 35 -3.82 -11.45 0.78
N ARG A 36 -2.71 -11.64 0.09
CA ARG A 36 -1.54 -12.34 0.61
C ARG A 36 -0.50 -11.41 1.23
N TRP A 37 -0.54 -10.12 0.94
CA TRP A 37 0.53 -9.23 1.41
C TRP A 37 0.10 -7.85 1.95
N MET A 38 -1.09 -7.36 1.63
CA MET A 38 -1.49 -5.97 1.95
C MET A 38 -2.03 -5.84 3.38
N ALA A 39 -1.31 -6.41 4.35
CA ALA A 39 -1.63 -6.28 5.77
C ALA A 39 -0.34 -6.22 6.60
N PRO A 40 -0.15 -5.20 7.44
CA PRO A 40 1.07 -5.07 8.24
C PRO A 40 1.10 -6.06 9.41
N GLY A 41 2.28 -6.62 9.68
CA GLY A 41 2.52 -7.42 10.87
C GLY A 41 1.60 -8.64 11.00
N GLY A 42 0.95 -8.75 12.14
CA GLY A 42 0.05 -9.87 12.45
C GLY A 42 -1.37 -9.75 11.87
N LEU A 43 -1.67 -8.66 11.18
CA LEU A 43 -2.96 -8.51 10.51
C LEU A 43 -3.02 -9.38 9.25
N THR A 44 -4.23 -9.78 8.89
CA THR A 44 -4.52 -10.50 7.64
C THR A 44 -5.53 -9.72 6.81
N VAL A 45 -5.56 -10.00 5.52
CA VAL A 45 -6.55 -9.43 4.61
C VAL A 45 -7.70 -10.42 4.47
N ASP A 46 -8.90 -10.02 4.89
CA ASP A 46 -10.10 -10.79 4.69
C ASP A 46 -10.63 -10.65 3.26
N ARG A 47 -10.61 -9.40 2.76
CA ARG A 47 -11.12 -9.07 1.44
C ARG A 47 -10.34 -7.93 0.82
N ALA A 48 -10.14 -8.03 -0.50
CA ALA A 48 -9.61 -6.94 -1.31
C ALA A 48 -10.52 -6.72 -2.51
N ALA A 49 -10.83 -5.48 -2.85
CA ALA A 49 -11.65 -5.13 -4.00
C ALA A 49 -10.99 -3.96 -4.72
N VAL A 50 -10.73 -4.12 -6.02
CA VAL A 50 -10.02 -3.12 -6.81
C VAL A 50 -10.76 -2.88 -8.13
N GLU A 51 -11.04 -1.61 -8.42
CA GLU A 51 -11.41 -1.17 -9.75
C GLU A 51 -10.16 -0.54 -10.36
N ALA A 52 -9.43 -1.29 -11.19
CA ALA A 52 -8.11 -0.91 -11.70
C ALA A 52 -8.22 0.11 -12.84
N ARG A 53 -8.66 1.31 -12.51
CA ARG A 53 -8.80 2.45 -13.43
C ARG A 53 -8.68 3.75 -12.65
N VAL A 54 -8.32 4.82 -13.33
CA VAL A 54 -8.33 6.16 -12.74
C VAL A 54 -9.75 6.50 -12.28
N GLY A 55 -9.90 6.95 -11.05
CA GLY A 55 -11.19 7.18 -10.41
C GLY A 55 -11.78 5.93 -9.76
N GLY A 56 -11.16 4.76 -9.94
CA GLY A 56 -11.62 3.52 -9.36
C GLY A 56 -11.35 3.41 -7.87
N SER A 57 -12.06 2.53 -7.19
CA SER A 57 -11.88 2.27 -5.77
C SER A 57 -10.81 1.18 -5.54
N PHE A 58 -10.13 1.30 -4.42
CA PHE A 58 -9.17 0.32 -3.93
C PHE A 58 -9.46 0.12 -2.45
N ARG A 59 -9.96 -1.06 -2.09
CA ARG A 59 -10.46 -1.34 -0.74
C ARG A 59 -9.82 -2.58 -0.15
N ILE A 60 -9.38 -2.46 1.09
CA ILE A 60 -8.76 -3.55 1.85
C ILE A 60 -9.49 -3.69 3.18
N TRP A 61 -9.88 -4.91 3.53
CA TRP A 61 -10.47 -5.27 4.82
C TRP A 61 -9.46 -6.07 5.63
N HIS A 62 -9.06 -5.54 6.79
CA HIS A 62 -8.13 -6.20 7.70
C HIS A 62 -8.84 -6.95 8.80
N MET A 63 -8.24 -8.05 9.21
CA MET A 63 -8.66 -8.83 10.37
C MET A 63 -7.48 -9.05 11.32
N GLU A 64 -7.80 -9.13 12.60
CA GLU A 64 -6.85 -9.50 13.65
C GLU A 64 -7.56 -10.48 14.58
N ALA A 65 -6.98 -11.68 14.78
CA ALA A 65 -7.53 -12.69 15.66
C ALA A 65 -9.03 -13.01 15.42
N GLY A 66 -9.44 -13.03 14.15
CA GLY A 66 -10.81 -13.32 13.75
C GLY A 66 -11.79 -12.15 13.82
N ALA A 67 -11.33 -10.96 14.18
CA ALA A 67 -12.16 -9.75 14.26
C ALA A 67 -11.80 -8.74 13.16
N HIS A 68 -12.80 -8.08 12.63
CA HIS A 68 -12.58 -6.97 11.67
C HIS A 68 -12.04 -5.75 12.41
N VAL A 69 -10.92 -5.20 11.93
CA VAL A 69 -10.25 -4.05 12.57
C VAL A 69 -10.18 -2.83 11.66
N GLY A 70 -10.83 -2.87 10.49
CA GLY A 70 -10.83 -1.77 9.55
C GLY A 70 -10.04 -2.10 8.29
N GLY A 71 -9.26 -1.13 7.80
CA GLY A 71 -8.45 -1.30 6.60
C GLY A 71 -8.27 0.00 5.84
N PHE A 72 -8.28 -0.09 4.49
CA PHE A 72 -8.07 1.06 3.61
C PHE A 72 -9.28 1.27 2.69
N GLU A 73 -9.65 2.54 2.52
CA GLU A 73 -10.60 3.00 1.51
C GLU A 73 -9.87 4.03 0.66
N CYS A 74 -9.52 3.67 -0.56
CA CYS A 74 -8.70 4.50 -1.42
C CYS A 74 -9.35 4.75 -2.77
N GLU A 75 -8.97 5.86 -3.41
CA GLU A 75 -9.28 6.13 -4.80
C GLU A 75 -7.99 6.09 -5.61
N ILE A 76 -8.02 5.44 -6.77
CA ILE A 76 -6.90 5.44 -7.69
C ILE A 76 -6.91 6.76 -8.46
N VAL A 77 -5.86 7.56 -8.31
CA VAL A 77 -5.74 8.89 -8.92
C VAL A 77 -4.97 8.84 -10.22
N GLU A 78 -3.98 7.96 -10.31
CA GLU A 78 -3.10 7.85 -11.46
C GLU A 78 -2.65 6.39 -11.65
N LEU A 79 -2.66 5.90 -12.88
CA LEU A 79 -2.13 4.60 -13.27
C LEU A 79 -1.28 4.75 -14.52
N GLU A 80 0.02 4.46 -14.40
CA GLU A 80 0.92 4.27 -15.53
C GLU A 80 1.39 2.83 -15.49
N PRO A 81 1.02 2.00 -16.48
CA PRO A 81 1.36 0.57 -16.46
C PRO A 81 2.86 0.33 -16.21
N ASP A 82 3.13 -0.55 -15.27
CA ASP A 82 4.47 -1.03 -14.90
C ASP A 82 5.39 0.05 -14.31
N THR A 83 4.94 1.29 -14.15
CA THR A 83 5.79 2.40 -13.69
C THR A 83 5.27 3.17 -12.50
N ARG A 84 3.94 3.42 -12.40
CA ARG A 84 3.45 4.30 -11.33
C ARG A 84 2.00 4.08 -10.99
N ILE A 85 1.70 4.12 -9.69
CA ILE A 85 0.34 4.13 -9.16
C ILE A 85 0.27 5.24 -8.10
N VAL A 86 -0.75 6.09 -8.19
CA VAL A 86 -1.02 7.12 -7.18
C VAL A 86 -2.41 6.88 -6.61
N PHE A 87 -2.47 6.84 -5.28
CA PHE A 87 -3.70 6.68 -4.54
C PHE A 87 -4.01 7.92 -3.70
N ARG A 88 -5.26 8.28 -3.63
CA ARG A 88 -5.80 9.04 -2.52
C ARG A 88 -6.15 8.00 -1.46
N TRP A 89 -5.35 7.96 -0.39
CA TRP A 89 -5.37 6.86 0.58
C TRP A 89 -6.11 7.27 1.84
N GLY A 90 -7.05 6.45 2.28
CA GLY A 90 -7.79 6.65 3.52
C GLY A 90 -7.70 5.44 4.43
N PHE A 91 -7.49 5.70 5.70
CA PHE A 91 -7.56 4.68 6.75
C PHE A 91 -8.98 4.63 7.32
N VAL A 92 -9.52 3.44 7.52
CA VAL A 92 -10.83 3.26 8.14
C VAL A 92 -10.77 2.28 9.28
N GLY A 93 -11.53 2.56 10.33
CA GLY A 93 -11.68 1.66 11.47
C GLY A 93 -12.71 0.55 11.19
N PRO A 94 -13.06 -0.25 12.22
CA PRO A 94 -14.01 -1.37 12.08
C PRO A 94 -15.36 -0.96 11.53
N GLU A 95 -15.81 0.25 11.86
CA GLU A 95 -17.05 0.83 11.34
C GLU A 95 -16.70 1.62 10.08
N ARG A 96 -16.64 0.93 8.96
CA ARG A 96 -16.21 1.56 7.70
C ARG A 96 -17.18 2.65 7.25
N THR A 97 -16.60 3.79 6.88
CA THR A 97 -17.32 4.87 6.21
C THR A 97 -16.98 4.86 4.73
N ALA A 98 -17.84 5.42 3.90
CA ALA A 98 -17.61 5.49 2.46
C ALA A 98 -16.50 6.49 2.11
N GLY A 99 -15.70 6.14 1.12
CA GLY A 99 -14.65 6.98 0.56
C GLY A 99 -13.43 7.16 1.44
N PRO A 100 -12.35 7.77 0.91
CA PRO A 100 -11.16 8.05 1.70
C PRO A 100 -11.45 9.06 2.81
N VAL A 101 -11.25 8.66 4.07
CA VAL A 101 -11.41 9.50 5.26
C VAL A 101 -10.02 9.87 5.77
N HIS A 102 -9.83 11.14 6.18
CA HIS A 102 -8.50 11.65 6.57
C HIS A 102 -7.47 11.37 5.50
N ASP A 103 -7.84 11.69 4.26
CA ASP A 103 -7.10 11.25 3.09
C ASP A 103 -5.69 11.82 3.01
N SER A 104 -4.82 11.01 2.43
CA SER A 104 -3.43 11.31 2.19
C SER A 104 -3.07 10.84 0.78
N ARG A 105 -1.83 11.07 0.37
CA ARG A 105 -1.39 10.68 -0.96
C ARG A 105 -0.31 9.61 -0.88
N LEU A 106 -0.57 8.48 -1.52
CA LEU A 106 0.37 7.37 -1.61
C LEU A 106 0.81 7.21 -3.06
N THR A 107 2.11 7.29 -3.30
CA THR A 107 2.70 7.13 -4.63
C THR A 107 3.64 5.94 -4.65
N ILE A 108 3.41 5.03 -5.59
CA ILE A 108 4.28 3.88 -5.84
C ILE A 108 4.92 4.09 -7.19
N THR A 109 6.25 4.14 -7.24
CA THR A 109 7.02 4.26 -8.47
C THR A 109 7.88 3.01 -8.66
N LEU A 110 7.87 2.46 -9.87
CA LEU A 110 8.58 1.24 -10.23
C LEU A 110 9.56 1.53 -11.35
N ARG A 111 10.79 1.04 -11.22
CA ARG A 111 11.82 1.11 -12.25
C ARG A 111 12.51 -0.23 -12.37
N ALA A 112 12.88 -0.59 -13.59
CA ALA A 112 13.67 -1.80 -13.82
C ALA A 112 15.03 -1.68 -13.12
N ALA A 113 15.43 -2.75 -12.45
CA ALA A 113 16.72 -2.88 -11.78
C ALA A 113 17.49 -4.06 -12.37
N PRO A 114 18.81 -4.12 -12.17
CA PRO A 114 19.62 -5.22 -12.71
C PRO A 114 19.10 -6.60 -12.29
N GLY A 115 19.23 -7.57 -13.16
CA GLY A 115 18.84 -8.96 -12.89
C GLY A 115 17.35 -9.24 -13.00
N GLY A 116 16.60 -8.41 -13.71
CA GLY A 116 15.15 -8.57 -13.85
C GLY A 116 14.38 -8.17 -12.59
N ALA A 117 15.00 -7.42 -11.70
CA ALA A 117 14.39 -6.90 -10.48
C ALA A 117 13.72 -5.55 -10.71
N THR A 118 13.05 -5.06 -9.67
CA THR A 118 12.39 -3.76 -9.67
C THR A 118 12.89 -2.93 -8.50
N ALA A 119 13.26 -1.68 -8.77
CA ALA A 119 13.46 -0.67 -7.75
C ALA A 119 12.10 -0.01 -7.48
N LEU A 120 11.53 -0.29 -6.32
CA LEU A 120 10.25 0.26 -5.87
C LEU A 120 10.51 1.43 -4.93
N THR A 121 9.86 2.56 -5.18
CA THR A 121 9.83 3.70 -4.27
C THR A 121 8.40 3.93 -3.81
N LEU A 122 8.20 3.97 -2.50
CA LEU A 122 6.93 4.29 -1.87
C LEU A 122 7.06 5.64 -1.18
N VAL A 123 6.18 6.58 -1.54
CA VAL A 123 6.08 7.88 -0.87
C VAL A 123 4.66 8.05 -0.35
N HIS A 124 4.53 8.23 0.96
CA HIS A 124 3.25 8.52 1.59
C HIS A 124 3.34 9.90 2.22
N GLU A 125 2.57 10.83 1.68
CA GLU A 125 2.62 12.26 2.03
C GLU A 125 1.24 12.81 2.32
N ARG A 126 1.16 14.07 2.74
CA ARG A 126 -0.08 14.74 3.12
C ARG A 126 -0.80 14.00 4.25
N LEU A 127 -0.04 13.63 5.26
CA LEU A 127 -0.52 12.87 6.42
C LEU A 127 -1.09 13.77 7.52
N ASP A 128 -1.25 15.07 7.28
CA ASP A 128 -1.69 16.05 8.29
C ASP A 128 -3.06 15.72 8.88
N ALA A 129 -4.03 15.44 8.01
CA ALA A 129 -5.38 15.14 8.45
C ALA A 129 -5.43 13.84 9.27
N LEU A 130 -4.67 12.83 8.84
CA LEU A 130 -4.55 11.58 9.58
C LEU A 130 -3.87 11.79 10.93
N ALA A 131 -2.77 12.54 10.95
CA ALA A 131 -2.03 12.83 12.19
C ALA A 131 -2.89 13.62 13.19
N ALA A 132 -3.70 14.56 12.71
CA ALA A 132 -4.61 15.33 13.55
C ALA A 132 -5.74 14.48 14.13
N ALA A 133 -6.32 13.59 13.33
CA ALA A 133 -7.47 12.77 13.72
C ALA A 133 -7.07 11.50 14.45
N LEU A 134 -6.02 10.83 14.00
CA LEU A 134 -5.58 9.51 14.49
C LEU A 134 -4.05 9.48 14.64
N PRO A 135 -3.49 10.21 15.62
CA PRO A 135 -2.04 10.30 15.78
C PRO A 135 -1.36 8.95 15.97
N HIS A 136 -2.00 8.01 16.64
CA HIS A 136 -1.45 6.66 16.84
C HIS A 136 -1.30 5.88 15.53
N VAL A 137 -2.23 6.08 14.60
CA VAL A 137 -2.15 5.47 13.26
C VAL A 137 -1.05 6.14 12.46
N ALA A 138 -0.99 7.47 12.47
CA ALA A 138 0.02 8.22 11.74
C ALA A 138 1.44 7.86 12.15
N GLU A 139 1.70 7.66 13.44
CA GLU A 139 3.00 7.25 13.95
C GLU A 139 3.44 5.88 13.44
N LYS A 140 2.50 5.01 13.10
CA LYS A 140 2.77 3.63 12.67
C LYS A 140 2.79 3.44 11.16
N VAL A 141 2.54 4.48 10.39
CA VAL A 141 2.45 4.38 8.92
C VAL A 141 3.75 3.86 8.32
N GLU A 142 4.88 4.40 8.72
CA GLU A 142 6.18 3.97 8.19
C GLU A 142 6.46 2.50 8.49
N LEU A 143 6.33 2.10 9.74
CA LEU A 143 6.53 0.70 10.14
C LEU A 143 5.55 -0.22 9.42
N GLY A 144 4.29 0.19 9.31
CA GLY A 144 3.28 -0.57 8.59
C GLY A 144 3.69 -0.86 7.14
N TRP A 145 4.15 0.16 6.42
CA TRP A 145 4.62 -0.02 5.05
C TRP A 145 5.89 -0.86 4.95
N GLN A 146 6.82 -0.74 5.90
CA GLN A 146 7.99 -1.60 5.95
C GLN A 146 7.59 -3.08 6.03
N LEU A 147 6.65 -3.41 6.93
CA LEU A 147 6.16 -4.77 7.12
C LEU A 147 5.39 -5.28 5.89
N VAL A 148 4.58 -4.43 5.28
CA VAL A 148 3.82 -4.76 4.08
C VAL A 148 4.76 -5.05 2.90
N LEU A 149 5.77 -4.22 2.69
CA LEU A 149 6.73 -4.42 1.58
C LEU A 149 7.58 -5.68 1.77
N GLU A 150 7.87 -6.08 3.01
CA GLU A 150 8.53 -7.36 3.28
C GLU A 150 7.66 -8.53 2.82
N LYS A 151 6.36 -8.48 3.11
CA LYS A 151 5.42 -9.51 2.64
C LYS A 151 5.30 -9.53 1.12
N LEU A 152 5.28 -8.37 0.48
CA LEU A 152 5.26 -8.27 -0.99
C LEU A 152 6.45 -9.02 -1.59
N ALA A 153 7.65 -8.79 -1.08
CA ALA A 153 8.86 -9.44 -1.55
C ALA A 153 8.76 -10.96 -1.43
N VAL A 154 8.25 -11.46 -0.29
CA VAL A 154 8.07 -12.91 -0.04
C VAL A 154 7.05 -13.51 -1.01
N VAL A 155 5.91 -12.84 -1.21
CA VAL A 155 4.85 -13.32 -2.10
C VAL A 155 5.35 -13.41 -3.55
N LEU A 156 6.05 -12.41 -4.03
CA LEU A 156 6.55 -12.41 -5.41
C LEU A 156 7.68 -13.43 -5.62
N ALA A 157 8.52 -13.66 -4.62
CA ALA A 157 9.51 -14.74 -4.68
C ALA A 157 8.83 -16.12 -4.74
N SER A 158 7.77 -16.33 -3.97
CA SER A 158 6.98 -17.57 -3.97
C SER A 158 6.29 -17.82 -5.32
N GLU A 159 5.74 -16.79 -5.95
CA GLU A 159 5.11 -16.90 -7.28
C GLU A 159 6.15 -17.32 -8.35
N ARG A 160 7.36 -16.77 -8.30
CA ARG A 160 8.42 -17.15 -9.24
C ARG A 160 8.88 -18.60 -9.06
N ASP A 161 8.92 -19.09 -7.83
CA ASP A 161 9.29 -20.49 -7.55
C ASP A 161 8.24 -21.48 -8.07
N VAL A 162 6.96 -21.11 -8.00
CA VAL A 162 5.89 -21.91 -8.58
C VAL A 162 6.04 -21.99 -10.11
N ASP A 163 6.34 -20.87 -10.76
CA ASP A 163 6.50 -20.81 -12.21
C ASP A 163 7.70 -21.63 -12.69
N ARG A 164 8.75 -21.79 -11.88
CA ARG A 164 9.92 -22.61 -12.20
C ARG A 164 9.68 -24.11 -12.11
N ASN A 165 8.68 -24.54 -11.37
CA ASN A 165 8.38 -25.94 -11.12
C ASN A 165 7.30 -26.52 -12.04
N VAL A 166 6.89 -25.75 -13.06
CA VAL A 166 5.90 -26.17 -14.06
C VAL A 166 6.57 -26.59 -15.35
#